data_ad8691f1b042ffe693d01723fec90a04
#
_entry.id   ad8691f1b042ffe693d01723fec90a04
#
_cell.length_a   1.000
_cell.length_b   1.000
_cell.length_c   1.000
_cell.angle_alpha   90.00
_cell.angle_beta   90.00
_cell.angle_gamma   90.00
#
_symmetry.space_group_name_H-M   'P 1'
#
loop_
_entity.id
_entity.type
_entity.pdbx_description
1 polymer ?
#
loop_
_entity_poly.entity_id
_entity_poly.type
_entity_poly.pdbx_seq_one_letter_code
_entity_poly.pdbx_strand_id
1 'polypeptide(L)'
;MAAFSEEEIRLDDLIHKGAVEITIARGDDSGTVARKLQNAGLVENASEYDAYLMQHGYDKKIRVGSVTIPADSTWQEIAEYISGGR
;
A
#
# COMPACT_ATOMS: atom_id res chain seq x y z
N MET A 1 -16.95 -29.72 -9.79
CA MET A 1 -17.46 -28.50 -9.28
C MET A 1 -16.69 -28.03 -8.09
N ALA A 2 -16.41 -28.91 -7.16
CA ALA A 2 -15.61 -28.49 -6.03
C ALA A 2 -14.25 -27.94 -6.47
N ALA A 3 -13.64 -28.60 -7.42
CA ALA A 3 -12.35 -28.11 -7.93
C ALA A 3 -12.49 -26.75 -8.55
N PHE A 4 -13.58 -26.53 -9.24
CA PHE A 4 -13.83 -25.24 -9.86
C PHE A 4 -13.97 -24.16 -8.80
N SER A 5 -14.72 -24.45 -7.76
CA SER A 5 -14.89 -23.48 -6.68
C SER A 5 -13.57 -23.18 -5.99
N GLU A 6 -12.76 -24.19 -5.82
CA GLU A 6 -11.48 -23.99 -5.16
C GLU A 6 -10.58 -23.09 -5.99
N GLU A 7 -10.63 -23.25 -7.28
CA GLU A 7 -9.84 -22.39 -8.14
C GLU A 7 -10.27 -20.95 -8.05
N GLU A 8 -11.57 -20.74 -7.99
CA GLU A 8 -12.06 -19.37 -7.87
C GLU A 8 -11.64 -18.75 -6.54
N ILE A 9 -11.73 -19.52 -5.48
CA ILE A 9 -11.32 -19.03 -4.17
C ILE A 9 -9.85 -18.68 -4.19
N ARG A 10 -9.06 -19.49 -4.85
CA ARG A 10 -7.63 -19.24 -4.91
C ARG A 10 -7.32 -17.96 -5.68
N LEU A 11 -8.02 -17.72 -6.76
CA LEU A 11 -7.85 -16.48 -7.50
C LEU A 11 -8.21 -15.28 -6.66
N ASP A 12 -9.30 -15.39 -5.93
CA ASP A 12 -9.70 -14.33 -5.02
C ASP A 12 -8.61 -14.04 -4.03
N ASP A 13 -8.05 -15.09 -3.45
CA ASP A 13 -6.97 -14.95 -2.49
C ASP A 13 -5.80 -14.20 -3.10
N LEU A 14 -5.42 -14.57 -4.31
CA LEU A 14 -4.31 -13.91 -4.97
C LEU A 14 -4.59 -12.44 -5.18
N ILE A 15 -5.80 -12.12 -5.59
CA ILE A 15 -6.16 -10.72 -5.79
C ILE A 15 -6.08 -9.96 -4.48
N HIS A 16 -6.59 -10.54 -3.41
CA HIS A 16 -6.58 -9.87 -2.12
C HIS A 16 -5.18 -9.75 -1.53
N LYS A 17 -4.38 -10.78 -1.73
CA LYS A 17 -3.04 -10.79 -1.16
C LYS A 17 -1.99 -10.28 -2.12
N GLY A 18 -2.33 -10.27 -3.39
CA GLY A 18 -1.37 -9.94 -4.41
C GLY A 18 -0.99 -8.48 -4.42
N ALA A 19 -1.98 -7.60 -4.41
CA ALA A 19 -1.68 -6.19 -4.52
C ALA A 19 -2.91 -5.37 -4.21
N VAL A 20 -2.64 -4.15 -3.73
CA VAL A 20 -3.68 -3.17 -3.46
C VAL A 20 -3.30 -1.90 -4.20
N GLU A 21 -4.25 -1.33 -4.90
CA GLU A 21 -3.99 -0.08 -5.61
C GLU A 21 -4.27 1.10 -4.70
N ILE A 22 -3.29 2.00 -4.61
CA ILE A 22 -3.39 3.21 -3.82
C ILE A 22 -3.26 4.39 -4.77
N THR A 23 -4.19 5.32 -4.69
CA THR A 23 -4.14 6.52 -5.51
C THR A 23 -3.71 7.69 -4.64
N ILE A 24 -2.62 8.34 -5.03
CA ILE A 24 -2.08 9.50 -4.32
C ILE A 24 -2.41 10.72 -5.14
N ALA A 25 -3.21 11.59 -4.56
CA ALA A 25 -3.63 12.81 -5.23
C ALA A 25 -2.66 13.93 -4.95
N ARG A 26 -2.68 14.93 -5.82
CA ARG A 26 -1.86 16.11 -5.61
C ARG A 26 -2.26 16.75 -4.29
N GLY A 27 -1.27 17.04 -3.47
CA GLY A 27 -1.52 17.66 -2.18
C GLY A 27 -1.62 16.68 -1.03
N ASP A 28 -1.61 15.38 -1.31
CA ASP A 28 -1.62 14.39 -0.25
C ASP A 28 -0.27 14.42 0.46
N ASP A 29 -0.30 14.59 1.76
CA ASP A 29 0.92 14.54 2.55
C ASP A 29 1.13 13.13 3.10
N SER A 30 2.20 12.95 3.86
CA SER A 30 2.51 11.63 4.38
C SER A 30 1.42 11.09 5.30
N GLY A 31 0.78 11.97 6.06
CA GLY A 31 -0.29 11.54 6.94
C GLY A 31 -1.49 11.05 6.17
N THR A 32 -1.86 11.77 5.10
CA THR A 32 -2.97 11.35 4.26
C THR A 32 -2.67 10.03 3.57
N VAL A 33 -1.46 9.88 3.05
CA VAL A 33 -1.07 8.65 2.39
C VAL A 33 -1.06 7.50 3.39
N ALA A 34 -0.52 7.73 4.59
CA ALA A 34 -0.50 6.69 5.61
C ALA A 34 -1.91 6.25 5.97
N ARG A 35 -2.85 7.18 6.01
CA ARG A 35 -4.23 6.83 6.30
C ARG A 35 -4.83 5.99 5.18
N LYS A 36 -4.52 6.32 3.94
CA LYS A 36 -4.98 5.50 2.82
C LYS A 36 -4.41 4.10 2.90
N LEU A 37 -3.16 3.97 3.30
CA LEU A 37 -2.52 2.67 3.46
C LEU A 37 -3.17 1.88 4.59
N GLN A 38 -3.53 2.55 5.68
CA GLN A 38 -4.23 1.88 6.77
C GLN A 38 -5.60 1.40 6.31
N ASN A 39 -6.33 2.23 5.60
CA ASN A 39 -7.66 1.85 5.11
C ASN A 39 -7.59 0.68 4.15
N ALA A 40 -6.49 0.56 3.44
CA ALA A 40 -6.31 -0.54 2.50
C ALA A 40 -5.77 -1.80 3.17
N GLY A 41 -5.45 -1.72 4.47
CA GLY A 41 -4.95 -2.87 5.18
C GLY A 41 -3.47 -3.12 5.03
N LEU A 42 -2.74 -2.17 4.46
CA LEU A 42 -1.31 -2.33 4.24
C LEU A 42 -0.49 -1.99 5.47
N VAL A 43 -0.99 -1.09 6.30
CA VAL A 43 -0.36 -0.77 7.58
C VAL A 43 -1.44 -0.78 8.64
N GLU A 44 -1.04 -1.08 9.87
CA GLU A 44 -1.99 -1.19 10.96
C GLU A 44 -2.26 0.15 11.65
N ASN A 45 -1.29 1.03 11.62
CA ASN A 45 -1.41 2.30 12.34
C ASN A 45 -0.85 3.41 11.47
N ALA A 46 -1.75 4.28 11.01
CA ALA A 46 -1.36 5.36 10.09
C ALA A 46 -0.41 6.34 10.76
N SER A 47 -0.65 6.66 12.04
CA SER A 47 0.21 7.61 12.75
C SER A 47 1.63 7.11 12.85
N GLU A 48 1.80 5.84 13.15
CA GLU A 48 3.13 5.26 13.25
C GLU A 48 3.81 5.22 11.89
N TYR A 49 3.06 4.90 10.86
CA TYR A 49 3.65 4.84 9.53
C TYR A 49 4.01 6.23 9.03
N ASP A 50 3.17 7.22 9.34
CA ASP A 50 3.47 8.60 9.01
C ASP A 50 4.79 9.04 9.65
N ALA A 51 4.97 8.70 10.93
CA ALA A 51 6.23 9.02 11.62
C ALA A 51 7.41 8.31 10.96
N TYR A 52 7.21 7.06 10.54
CA TYR A 52 8.24 6.33 9.84
C TYR A 52 8.64 7.03 8.55
N LEU A 53 7.65 7.47 7.78
CA LEU A 53 7.93 8.16 6.53
C LEU A 53 8.71 9.45 6.76
N MET A 54 8.31 10.21 7.77
CA MET A 54 8.99 11.46 8.08
C MET A 54 10.41 11.20 8.57
N GLN A 55 10.58 10.17 9.40
CA GLN A 55 11.87 9.87 9.97
C GLN A 55 12.89 9.49 8.90
N HIS A 56 12.43 8.83 7.86
CA HIS A 56 13.31 8.37 6.79
C HIS A 56 13.31 9.30 5.57
N GLY A 57 12.62 10.41 5.66
CA GLY A 57 12.62 11.38 4.58
C GLY A 57 11.72 11.04 3.41
N TYR A 58 10.93 10.00 3.53
CA TYR A 58 10.04 9.61 2.43
C TYR A 58 8.88 10.61 2.26
N ASP A 59 8.54 11.32 3.33
CA ASP A 59 7.45 12.28 3.26
C ASP A 59 7.66 13.34 2.19
N LYS A 60 8.90 13.59 1.82
CA LYS A 60 9.22 14.57 0.79
C LYS A 60 9.39 13.95 -0.58
N LYS A 61 9.22 12.66 -0.69
CA LYS A 61 9.45 11.94 -1.94
C LYS A 61 8.20 11.28 -2.48
N ILE A 62 7.06 11.50 -1.84
CA ILE A 62 5.81 10.88 -2.24
C ILE A 62 5.40 11.41 -3.61
N ARG A 63 4.99 10.50 -4.48
CA ARG A 63 4.65 10.86 -5.86
C ARG A 63 3.16 10.72 -6.08
N VAL A 64 2.63 11.62 -6.90
CA VAL A 64 1.23 11.62 -7.30
C VAL A 64 1.03 10.52 -8.32
N GLY A 65 -0.10 9.82 -8.21
CA GLY A 65 -0.47 8.79 -9.16
C GLY A 65 -0.92 7.54 -8.46
N SER A 66 -1.30 6.56 -9.27
CA SER A 66 -1.70 5.27 -8.73
C SER A 66 -0.50 4.35 -8.63
N VAL A 67 -0.44 3.60 -7.53
CA VAL A 67 0.61 2.64 -7.32
C VAL A 67 0.00 1.36 -6.79
N THR A 68 0.50 0.23 -7.28
CA THR A 68 0.04 -1.08 -6.87
C THR A 68 1.07 -1.65 -5.91
N ILE A 69 0.64 -1.97 -4.69
CA ILE A 69 1.54 -2.39 -3.62
C ILE A 69 1.15 -3.79 -3.19
N PRO A 70 2.09 -4.74 -3.22
CA PRO A 70 1.79 -6.09 -2.72
C PRO A 70 1.36 -6.05 -1.26
N ALA A 71 0.36 -6.85 -0.93
CA ALA A 71 -0.26 -6.78 0.38
C ALA A 71 0.68 -7.16 1.52
N ASP A 72 1.69 -7.96 1.23
CA ASP A 72 2.63 -8.41 2.26
C ASP A 72 3.92 -7.61 2.26
N SER A 73 3.90 -6.41 1.69
CA SER A 73 5.09 -5.57 1.63
C SER A 73 5.48 -5.08 3.03
N THR A 74 6.77 -4.94 3.24
CA THR A 74 7.27 -4.33 4.47
C THR A 74 7.06 -2.81 4.41
N TRP A 75 7.24 -2.17 5.55
CA TRP A 75 7.13 -0.72 5.61
C TRP A 75 8.09 -0.04 4.64
N GLN A 76 9.31 -0.56 4.55
CA GLN A 76 10.29 0.02 3.64
C GLN A 76 9.86 -0.17 2.19
N GLU A 77 9.35 -1.33 1.86
CA GLU A 77 8.90 -1.58 0.50
C GLU A 77 7.73 -0.70 0.13
N ILE A 78 6.78 -0.53 1.05
CA ILE A 78 5.65 0.35 0.81
C ILE A 78 6.14 1.77 0.55
N ALA A 79 7.07 2.24 1.37
CA ALA A 79 7.61 3.58 1.21
C ALA A 79 8.27 3.76 -0.16
N GLU A 80 8.97 2.75 -0.61
CA GLU A 80 9.61 2.81 -1.92
C GLU A 80 8.58 2.87 -3.04
N TYR A 81 7.49 2.11 -2.90
CA TYR A 81 6.43 2.16 -3.91
C TYR A 81 5.81 3.55 -3.99
N ILE A 82 5.50 4.17 -2.87
CA ILE A 82 4.83 5.47 -2.90
C ILE A 82 5.78 6.61 -3.22
N SER A 83 7.07 6.38 -3.12
CA SER A 83 8.06 7.41 -3.47
C SER A 83 8.60 7.23 -4.88
N GLY A 84 8.09 6.26 -5.61
CA GLY A 84 8.53 6.02 -6.97
C GLY A 84 9.85 5.30 -7.09
N GLY A 85 10.31 4.69 -6.01
CA GLY A 85 11.57 3.99 -6.01
C GLY A 85 11.50 2.60 -6.60
N ARG A 86 10.30 2.11 -6.88
CA ARG A 86 10.12 0.78 -7.45
C ARG A 86 9.30 0.81 -8.71
#